data_5576e1faafd68ce0e167a63a71c1433e
#
_entry.id   5576e1faafd68ce0e167a63a71c1433e
#
_cell.length_a   1.000
_cell.length_b   1.000
_cell.length_c   1.000
_cell.angle_alpha   90.00
_cell.angle_beta   90.00
_cell.angle_gamma   90.00
#
_symmetry.space_group_name_H-M   'P 1'
#
loop_
_entity.id
_entity.type
_entity.pdbx_description
1 polymer ?
#
loop_
_entity_poly.entity_id
_entity_poly.type
_entity_poly.pdbx_seq_one_letter_code
_entity_poly.pdbx_strand_id
1 'polypeptide(L)'
;MTKERFTVTGMSCSACSAGVERVTKKLNGVKNAEVSLLGESLSVEYDEKIVTKEDIFAAVTALGYGIGEYREGKEERRKGKTEMLKKRFFISLVLLVPIMYLSMGGMLSLPLPPATVNYVLQ
;
A
#
# COMPACT_ATOMS: atom_id res chain seq x y z
N MET A 1 8.44 -27.56 -7.08
CA MET A 1 7.31 -26.61 -7.07
C MET A 1 7.84 -25.20 -6.97
N THR A 2 7.37 -24.34 -7.83
CA THR A 2 7.82 -22.95 -7.89
C THR A 2 6.74 -22.04 -7.30
N LYS A 3 7.12 -21.17 -6.39
CA LYS A 3 6.24 -20.14 -5.85
C LYS A 3 6.62 -18.80 -6.48
N GLU A 4 5.70 -18.24 -7.24
CA GLU A 4 5.90 -16.94 -7.87
C GLU A 4 4.80 -15.95 -7.48
N ARG A 5 5.14 -14.68 -7.61
CA ARG A 5 4.20 -13.60 -7.33
C ARG A 5 3.99 -12.78 -8.59
N PHE A 6 2.74 -12.52 -8.90
CA PHE A 6 2.32 -11.71 -10.04
C PHE A 6 1.56 -10.48 -9.57
N THR A 7 1.63 -9.40 -10.34
CA THR A 7 0.79 -8.22 -10.08
C THR A 7 -0.52 -8.38 -10.84
N VAL A 8 -1.64 -8.25 -10.14
CA VAL A 8 -2.98 -8.27 -10.74
C VAL A 8 -3.63 -6.92 -10.54
N THR A 9 -4.06 -6.30 -11.63
CA THR A 9 -4.69 -4.97 -11.64
C THR A 9 -6.18 -5.06 -11.97
N GLY A 10 -6.96 -4.09 -11.51
CA GLY A 10 -8.39 -4.02 -11.77
C GLY A 10 -9.27 -4.72 -10.71
N MET A 11 -8.68 -5.27 -9.66
CA MET A 11 -9.43 -5.85 -8.55
C MET A 11 -9.85 -4.76 -7.58
N SER A 12 -11.12 -4.42 -7.58
CA SER A 12 -11.68 -3.40 -6.69
C SER A 12 -12.49 -3.98 -5.53
N CYS A 13 -12.79 -5.27 -5.54
CA CYS A 13 -13.64 -5.90 -4.52
C CYS A 13 -13.13 -7.28 -4.10
N SER A 14 -13.54 -7.72 -2.90
CA SER A 14 -13.19 -9.03 -2.36
C SER A 14 -13.75 -10.21 -3.17
N ALA A 15 -14.91 -10.02 -3.79
CA ALA A 15 -15.49 -11.02 -4.69
C ALA A 15 -14.63 -11.23 -5.95
N CYS A 16 -14.02 -10.14 -6.45
CA CYS A 16 -13.08 -10.18 -7.59
C CYS A 16 -11.83 -10.99 -7.26
N SER A 17 -11.23 -10.75 -6.09
CA SER A 17 -10.05 -11.51 -5.65
C SER A 17 -10.36 -12.99 -5.44
N ALA A 18 -11.50 -13.31 -4.86
CA ALA A 18 -11.96 -14.68 -4.70
C ALA A 18 -12.20 -15.38 -6.06
N GLY A 19 -12.68 -14.65 -7.06
CA GLY A 19 -12.83 -15.13 -8.44
C GLY A 19 -11.50 -15.53 -9.06
N VAL A 20 -10.52 -14.64 -8.99
CA VAL A 20 -9.15 -14.89 -9.49
C VAL A 20 -8.51 -16.08 -8.78
N GLU A 21 -8.58 -16.13 -7.46
CA GLU A 21 -8.06 -17.24 -6.66
C GLU A 21 -8.70 -18.59 -7.06
N ARG A 22 -10.03 -18.61 -7.20
CA ARG A 22 -10.77 -19.83 -7.57
C ARG A 22 -10.41 -20.32 -8.95
N VAL A 23 -10.29 -19.44 -9.93
CA VAL A 23 -9.94 -19.81 -11.30
C VAL A 23 -8.49 -20.31 -11.37
N THR A 24 -7.59 -19.64 -10.68
CA THR A 24 -6.19 -20.05 -10.62
C THR A 24 -6.03 -21.41 -9.94
N LYS A 25 -6.75 -21.67 -8.86
CA LYS A 25 -6.73 -22.99 -8.19
C LYS A 25 -7.32 -24.12 -9.01
N LYS A 26 -8.18 -23.82 -9.97
CA LYS A 26 -8.76 -24.84 -10.88
C LYS A 26 -7.79 -25.31 -11.96
N LEU A 27 -6.70 -24.58 -12.19
CA LEU A 27 -5.70 -24.99 -13.16
C LEU A 27 -4.97 -26.23 -12.68
N ASN A 28 -4.86 -27.21 -13.57
CA ASN A 28 -4.10 -28.42 -13.29
C ASN A 28 -2.64 -28.06 -13.12
N GLY A 29 -2.04 -28.46 -12.00
CA GLY A 29 -0.63 -28.15 -11.69
C GLY A 29 -0.45 -26.98 -10.69
N VAL A 30 -1.50 -26.25 -10.36
CA VAL A 30 -1.49 -25.26 -9.29
C VAL A 30 -1.80 -25.92 -7.96
N LYS A 31 -0.90 -25.81 -7.01
CA LYS A 31 -1.07 -26.37 -5.66
C LYS A 31 -1.78 -25.39 -4.73
N ASN A 32 -1.38 -24.13 -4.80
CA ASN A 32 -1.96 -23.08 -4.00
C ASN A 32 -1.97 -21.74 -4.77
N ALA A 33 -2.99 -20.95 -4.52
CA ALA A 33 -3.09 -19.58 -5.04
C ALA A 33 -3.68 -18.69 -3.96
N GLU A 34 -3.05 -17.56 -3.74
CA GLU A 34 -3.45 -16.57 -2.74
C GLU A 34 -3.43 -15.17 -3.34
N VAL A 35 -4.51 -14.45 -3.22
CA VAL A 35 -4.66 -13.10 -3.75
C VAL A 35 -4.64 -12.07 -2.62
N SER A 36 -3.79 -11.07 -2.75
CA SER A 36 -3.76 -9.91 -1.86
C SER A 36 -4.35 -8.69 -2.56
N LEU A 37 -5.51 -8.22 -2.09
CA LEU A 37 -6.14 -6.99 -2.59
C LEU A 37 -5.31 -5.76 -2.30
N LEU A 38 -4.77 -5.65 -1.08
CA LEU A 38 -3.96 -4.52 -0.66
C LEU A 38 -2.64 -4.43 -1.43
N GLY A 39 -2.07 -5.60 -1.74
CA GLY A 39 -0.84 -5.71 -2.51
C GLY A 39 -1.05 -5.68 -4.02
N GLU A 40 -2.30 -5.80 -4.52
CA GLU A 40 -2.61 -6.01 -5.93
C GLU A 40 -1.73 -7.15 -6.50
N SER A 41 -1.58 -8.22 -5.74
CA SER A 41 -0.68 -9.32 -6.05
C SER A 41 -1.34 -10.67 -5.90
N LEU A 42 -0.97 -11.58 -6.78
CA LEU A 42 -1.35 -12.98 -6.79
C LEU A 42 -0.11 -13.80 -6.53
N SER A 43 -0.08 -14.56 -5.45
CA SER A 43 0.97 -15.56 -5.16
C SER A 43 0.46 -16.91 -5.58
N VAL A 44 1.18 -17.58 -6.48
CA VAL A 44 0.83 -18.91 -6.99
C VAL A 44 1.97 -19.87 -6.73
N GLU A 45 1.63 -21.02 -6.21
CA GLU A 45 2.52 -22.17 -6.08
C GLU A 45 2.09 -23.24 -7.09
N TYR A 46 2.92 -23.47 -8.08
CA TYR A 46 2.61 -24.34 -9.19
C TYR A 46 3.80 -25.20 -9.64
N ASP A 47 3.53 -26.25 -10.38
CA ASP A 47 4.55 -27.09 -11.02
C ASP A 47 4.76 -26.62 -12.47
N GLU A 48 5.96 -26.09 -12.75
CA GLU A 48 6.34 -25.61 -14.08
C GLU A 48 6.26 -26.69 -15.17
N LYS A 49 6.27 -27.97 -14.80
CA LYS A 49 6.14 -29.10 -15.73
C LYS A 49 4.71 -29.31 -16.19
N ILE A 50 3.72 -28.85 -15.45
CA ILE A 50 2.29 -29.07 -15.72
C ILE A 50 1.62 -27.80 -16.22
N VAL A 51 1.94 -26.67 -15.63
CA VAL A 51 1.33 -25.36 -15.92
C VAL A 51 2.42 -24.33 -16.21
N THR A 52 2.23 -23.55 -17.25
CA THR A 52 3.10 -22.42 -17.58
C THR A 52 2.58 -21.10 -17.02
N LYS A 53 3.45 -20.09 -16.92
CA LYS A 53 3.06 -18.72 -16.53
C LYS A 53 2.00 -18.16 -17.47
N GLU A 54 2.09 -18.47 -18.75
CA GLU A 54 1.18 -18.03 -19.80
C GLU A 54 -0.23 -18.58 -19.59
N ASP A 55 -0.37 -19.81 -19.12
CA ASP A 55 -1.66 -20.42 -18.78
C ASP A 55 -2.34 -19.69 -17.61
N ILE A 56 -1.56 -19.31 -16.61
CA ILE A 56 -2.03 -18.50 -15.47
C ILE A 56 -2.44 -17.10 -15.95
N PHE A 57 -1.66 -16.49 -16.81
CA PHE A 57 -1.97 -15.18 -17.39
C PHE A 57 -3.24 -15.23 -18.24
N ALA A 58 -3.40 -16.25 -19.07
CA ALA A 58 -4.61 -16.45 -19.87
C ALA A 58 -5.86 -16.62 -18.99
N ALA A 59 -5.77 -17.41 -17.93
CA ALA A 59 -6.89 -17.65 -17.03
C ALA A 59 -7.35 -16.37 -16.30
N VAL A 60 -6.42 -15.55 -15.83
CA VAL A 60 -6.73 -14.28 -15.17
C VAL A 60 -7.24 -13.23 -16.16
N THR A 61 -6.64 -13.17 -17.37
CA THR A 61 -7.08 -12.26 -18.42
C THR A 61 -8.47 -12.62 -18.94
N ALA A 62 -8.84 -13.89 -18.97
CA ALA A 62 -10.18 -14.36 -19.33
C ALA A 62 -11.26 -13.82 -18.40
N LEU A 63 -10.92 -13.49 -17.16
CA LEU A 63 -11.82 -12.83 -16.19
C LEU A 63 -11.90 -11.31 -16.39
N GLY A 64 -11.11 -10.74 -17.28
CA GLY A 64 -11.07 -9.30 -17.55
C GLY A 64 -10.12 -8.52 -16.64
N TYR A 65 -9.23 -9.18 -15.90
CA TYR A 65 -8.22 -8.53 -15.06
C TYR A 65 -6.88 -8.42 -15.77
N GLY A 66 -6.14 -7.35 -15.47
CA GLY A 66 -4.75 -7.21 -15.92
C GLY A 66 -3.81 -8.00 -15.03
N ILE A 67 -2.97 -8.83 -15.63
CA ILE A 67 -1.91 -9.56 -14.92
C ILE A 67 -0.55 -9.25 -15.54
N GLY A 68 0.47 -9.16 -14.71
CA GLY A 68 1.85 -8.95 -15.13
C GLY A 68 2.83 -9.49 -14.12
N GLU A 69 4.10 -9.56 -14.50
CA GLU A 69 5.15 -9.94 -13.56
C GLU A 69 5.23 -8.97 -12.39
N TYR A 70 5.37 -9.53 -11.19
CA TYR A 70 5.56 -8.75 -9.99
C TYR A 70 6.94 -8.06 -10.03
N ARG A 71 6.92 -6.76 -10.24
CA ARG A 71 8.13 -5.95 -10.13
C ARG A 71 8.24 -5.40 -8.72
N GLU A 72 9.25 -5.80 -7.99
CA GLU A 72 9.55 -5.32 -6.63
C GLU A 72 9.65 -3.79 -6.52
N GLY A 73 9.96 -3.11 -7.61
CA GLY A 73 9.98 -1.65 -7.68
C GLY A 73 8.64 -0.94 -7.39
N LYS A 74 7.52 -1.67 -7.36
CA LYS A 74 6.22 -1.09 -6.97
C LYS A 74 6.09 -0.95 -5.45
N GLU A 75 6.74 -1.83 -4.71
CA GLU A 75 6.84 -1.74 -3.24
C GLU A 75 7.75 -0.59 -2.80
N GLU A 76 8.86 -0.36 -3.51
CA GLU A 76 9.73 0.78 -3.27
C GLU A 76 9.03 2.12 -3.53
N ARG A 77 8.21 2.21 -4.58
CA ARG A 77 7.38 3.40 -4.83
C ARG A 77 6.34 3.64 -3.74
N ARG A 78 5.79 2.58 -3.15
CA ARG A 78 4.85 2.71 -2.00
C ARG A 78 5.61 3.12 -0.74
N LYS A 79 6.77 2.55 -0.49
CA LYS A 79 7.65 2.93 0.64
C LYS A 79 8.10 4.39 0.52
N GLY A 80 8.52 4.82 -0.65
CA GLY A 80 8.90 6.21 -0.91
C GLY A 80 7.76 7.22 -0.70
N LYS A 81 6.53 6.86 -1.10
CA LYS A 81 5.34 7.69 -0.83
C LYS A 81 5.01 7.78 0.66
N THR A 82 5.16 6.68 1.38
CA THR A 82 4.89 6.63 2.83
C THR A 82 5.93 7.43 3.61
N GLU A 83 7.18 7.42 3.18
CA GLU A 83 8.25 8.24 3.78
C GLU A 83 8.01 9.74 3.58
N MET A 84 7.58 10.15 2.39
CA MET A 84 7.20 11.55 2.13
C MET A 84 6.00 11.98 2.99
N LEU A 85 5.02 11.12 3.17
CA LEU A 85 3.85 11.40 4.01
C LEU A 85 4.23 11.50 5.49
N LYS A 86 5.10 10.63 5.98
CA LYS A 86 5.66 10.70 7.34
C LYS A 86 6.41 12.01 7.56
N LYS A 87 7.29 12.41 6.64
CA LYS A 87 8.00 13.69 6.73
C LYS A 87 7.05 14.88 6.82
N ARG A 88 6.05 14.93 5.96
CA ARG A 88 5.02 15.99 5.99
C ARG A 88 4.21 15.99 7.28
N PHE A 89 3.86 14.81 7.77
CA PHE A 89 3.16 14.66 9.04
C PHE A 89 4.00 15.15 10.23
N PHE A 90 5.28 14.79 10.28
CA PHE A 90 6.18 15.28 11.33
C PHE A 90 6.38 16.80 11.29
N ILE A 91 6.50 17.38 10.11
CA ILE A 91 6.61 18.84 9.94
C ILE A 91 5.34 19.53 10.45
N SER A 92 4.17 19.02 10.09
CA SER A 92 2.88 19.51 10.61
C SER A 92 2.79 19.41 12.12
N LEU A 93 3.23 18.28 12.69
CA LEU A 93 3.22 18.05 14.13
C LEU A 93 4.14 19.04 14.87
N VAL A 94 5.35 19.26 14.35
CA VAL A 94 6.33 20.21 14.92
C VAL A 94 5.80 21.64 14.89
N LEU A 95 5.03 22.03 13.87
CA LEU A 95 4.39 23.33 13.80
C LEU A 95 3.17 23.46 14.72
N LEU A 96 2.43 22.37 14.91
CA LEU A 96 1.21 22.35 15.71
C LEU A 96 1.50 22.45 17.22
N VAL A 97 2.58 21.82 17.68
CA VAL A 97 3.01 21.82 19.08
C VAL A 97 3.23 23.25 19.63
N PRO A 98 4.01 24.14 18.98
CA PRO A 98 4.20 25.49 19.49
C PRO A 98 2.92 26.34 19.44
N ILE A 99 2.07 26.14 18.43
CA ILE A 99 0.79 26.85 18.34
C ILE A 99 -0.13 26.42 19.48
N MET A 100 -0.20 25.14 19.77
CA MET A 100 -0.97 24.61 20.90
C MET A 100 -0.40 25.09 22.24
N TYR A 101 0.93 25.16 22.36
CA TYR A 101 1.62 25.68 23.53
C TYR A 101 1.29 27.18 23.78
N LEU A 102 1.31 27.99 22.72
CA LEU A 102 0.95 29.41 22.81
C LEU A 102 -0.53 29.62 23.11
N SER A 103 -1.42 28.77 22.56
CA SER A 103 -2.87 28.89 22.79
C SER A 103 -3.26 28.45 24.20
N MET A 104 -2.63 27.41 24.74
CA MET A 104 -2.90 26.95 26.10
C MET A 104 -2.02 27.60 27.16
N GLY A 105 -0.88 28.17 26.79
CA GLY A 105 0.06 28.84 27.70
C GLY A 105 -0.52 30.07 28.41
N GLY A 106 -1.49 30.74 27.80
CA GLY A 106 -2.21 31.84 28.42
C GLY A 106 -3.09 31.41 29.62
N MET A 107 -3.47 30.16 29.71
CA MET A 107 -4.29 29.61 30.77
C MET A 107 -3.49 28.98 31.93
N LEU A 108 -2.21 28.66 31.66
CA LEU A 108 -1.36 27.95 32.61
C LEU A 108 -0.26 28.86 33.25
N SER A 109 -0.35 30.16 33.09
CA SER A 109 0.60 31.16 33.69
C SER A 109 2.09 30.83 33.47
N LEU A 110 2.45 30.18 32.35
CA LEU A 110 3.86 29.95 32.00
C LEU A 110 4.46 31.25 31.45
N PRO A 111 5.70 31.61 31.84
CA PRO A 111 6.31 32.86 31.42
C PRO A 111 6.53 32.85 29.89
N LEU A 112 5.71 33.62 29.19
CA LEU A 112 5.96 33.91 27.78
C LEU A 112 7.25 34.71 27.66
N PRO A 113 8.15 34.35 26.75
CA PRO A 113 9.32 35.18 26.49
C PRO A 113 8.88 36.55 26.01
N PRO A 114 9.42 37.65 26.58
CA PRO A 114 8.91 39.02 26.38
C PRO A 114 9.04 39.52 24.93
N ALA A 115 9.74 38.74 24.06
CA ALA A 115 9.94 39.12 22.67
C ALA A 115 8.69 38.96 21.78
N THR A 116 7.71 38.15 22.17
CA THR A 116 6.53 37.88 21.34
C THR A 116 5.40 38.85 21.57
N VAL A 117 5.34 39.47 22.73
CA VAL A 117 4.27 40.44 23.07
C VAL A 117 4.47 41.75 22.30
N ASN A 118 5.68 42.12 21.98
CA ASN A 118 5.99 43.37 21.26
C ASN A 118 5.69 43.29 19.75
N TYR A 119 5.55 42.10 19.19
CA TYR A 119 5.29 41.92 17.76
C TYR A 119 3.81 41.93 17.41
N VAL A 120 2.93 41.72 18.39
CA VAL A 120 1.45 41.66 18.19
C VAL A 120 0.81 43.06 18.44
N LEU A 121 1.53 44.00 19.03
CA LEU A 121 1.01 45.34 19.40
C LEU A 121 1.50 46.47 18.47
N GLN A 122 2.18 46.17 17.36
CA GLN A 122 2.47 47.08 16.25
C GLN A 122 1.67 46.72 15.02
#